data_c631b03b326cbffb3943add2457c4cc1
#
_entry.id   c631b03b326cbffb3943add2457c4cc1
#
_cell.length_a   1.000
_cell.length_b   1.000
_cell.length_c   1.000
_cell.angle_alpha   90.00
_cell.angle_beta   90.00
_cell.angle_gamma   90.00
#
_symmetry.space_group_name_H-M   'P 1'
#
loop_
_entity.id
_entity.type
_entity.pdbx_description
1 polymer ?
#
loop_
_entity_poly.entity_id
_entity_poly.type
_entity_poly.pdbx_seq_one_letter_code
_entity_poly.pdbx_strand_id
1 'polypeptide(L)'
;DSNYVHWAAAEKIGIEPLSDTRSHWQLRRPIVKVTTNPDFYLDTLIFSRPYLVPEAAAALHEIGSRFRDTLEVRGGGDYRIKVTSLLRTPQTVKRLRRRNRNAVDSSVHQLGTTFDISYAAFIADNAEHPRSVDDLKGILAEVLKAMREEGKILVKYEVGQPCFHITACDPKEQKPKESK
;
A
#
# COMPACT_ATOMS: atom_id res chain seq x y z
N ASP A 1 10.63 -4.87 -7.51
CA ASP A 1 10.06 -4.57 -8.82
C ASP A 1 10.40 -3.13 -9.23
N SER A 2 10.64 -2.92 -10.52
CA SER A 2 11.01 -1.60 -11.06
C SER A 2 9.80 -0.67 -11.18
N ASN A 3 10.06 0.65 -11.26
CA ASN A 3 8.98 1.63 -11.46
C ASN A 3 8.18 1.37 -12.74
N TYR A 4 8.84 0.92 -13.81
CA TYR A 4 8.17 0.59 -15.08
C TYR A 4 7.12 -0.52 -14.90
N VAL A 5 7.45 -1.56 -14.15
CA VAL A 5 6.53 -2.69 -13.89
C VAL A 5 5.34 -2.24 -13.05
N HIS A 6 5.58 -1.39 -12.04
CA HIS A 6 4.52 -0.77 -11.24
C HIS A 6 3.56 0.06 -12.10
N TRP A 7 4.08 0.89 -13.02
CA TRP A 7 3.27 1.67 -13.95
C TRP A 7 2.41 0.78 -14.85
N ALA A 8 3.01 -0.25 -15.44
CA ALA A 8 2.28 -1.16 -16.33
C ALA A 8 1.13 -1.88 -15.61
N ALA A 9 1.34 -2.31 -14.36
CA ALA A 9 0.29 -2.91 -13.55
C ALA A 9 -0.79 -1.89 -13.16
N ALA A 10 -0.40 -0.69 -12.77
CA ALA A 10 -1.31 0.38 -12.35
C ALA A 10 -2.24 0.84 -13.48
N GLU A 11 -1.75 0.95 -14.69
CA GLU A 11 -2.55 1.35 -15.86
C GLU A 11 -3.69 0.37 -16.18
N LYS A 12 -3.54 -0.91 -15.84
CA LYS A 12 -4.55 -1.93 -16.12
C LYS A 12 -5.83 -1.74 -15.30
N ILE A 13 -5.73 -1.34 -14.05
CA ILE A 13 -6.85 -1.25 -13.10
C ILE A 13 -7.01 0.14 -12.48
N GLY A 14 -6.08 1.04 -12.70
CA GLY A 14 -6.05 2.38 -12.13
C GLY A 14 -7.01 3.36 -12.78
N ILE A 15 -7.12 4.52 -12.16
CA ILE A 15 -7.82 5.68 -12.68
C ILE A 15 -6.84 6.60 -13.43
N GLU A 16 -7.38 7.52 -14.22
CA GLU A 16 -6.61 8.65 -14.73
C GLU A 16 -6.26 9.62 -13.59
N PRO A 17 -5.11 10.31 -13.62
CA PRO A 17 -4.76 11.30 -12.60
C PRO A 17 -5.85 12.36 -12.45
N LEU A 18 -6.26 12.62 -11.20
CA LEU A 18 -7.26 13.63 -10.89
C LEU A 18 -6.65 15.04 -10.96
N SER A 19 -7.28 15.95 -11.68
CA SER A 19 -6.89 17.36 -11.74
C SER A 19 -7.13 18.07 -10.40
N ASP A 20 -8.18 17.69 -9.68
CA ASP A 20 -8.49 18.08 -8.32
C ASP A 20 -9.39 17.05 -7.61
N THR A 21 -9.64 17.24 -6.32
CA THR A 21 -10.48 16.33 -5.53
C THR A 21 -11.97 16.38 -5.86
N ARG A 22 -12.42 17.36 -6.65
CA ARG A 22 -13.83 17.51 -7.05
C ARG A 22 -14.20 16.67 -8.25
N SER A 23 -13.19 16.17 -8.99
CA SER A 23 -13.39 15.40 -10.23
C SER A 23 -13.64 13.90 -9.98
N HIS A 24 -13.62 13.42 -8.75
CA HIS A 24 -13.69 11.99 -8.46
C HIS A 24 -14.99 11.32 -8.94
N TRP A 25 -16.11 12.02 -9.01
CA TRP A 25 -17.38 11.49 -9.53
C TRP A 25 -17.43 11.36 -11.07
N GLN A 26 -16.45 11.91 -11.78
CA GLN A 26 -16.33 11.82 -13.23
C GLN A 26 -15.47 10.62 -13.67
N LEU A 27 -14.96 9.86 -12.71
CA LEU A 27 -14.10 8.72 -12.98
C LEU A 27 -14.90 7.58 -13.64
N ARG A 28 -14.30 6.95 -14.65
CA ARG A 28 -14.84 5.72 -15.25
C ARG A 28 -14.74 4.52 -14.32
N ARG A 29 -13.75 4.50 -13.45
CA ARG A 29 -13.51 3.46 -12.45
C ARG A 29 -13.74 4.02 -11.06
N PRO A 30 -14.39 3.26 -10.16
CA PRO A 30 -14.66 3.74 -8.81
C PRO A 30 -13.36 3.82 -7.99
N ILE A 31 -13.38 4.73 -7.02
CA ILE A 31 -12.42 4.73 -5.92
C ILE A 31 -13.19 4.62 -4.61
N VAL A 32 -12.57 4.02 -3.61
CA VAL A 32 -13.14 3.85 -2.27
C VAL A 32 -12.33 4.63 -1.25
N LYS A 33 -13.02 5.15 -0.24
CA LYS A 33 -12.38 5.81 0.89
C LYS A 33 -11.73 4.77 1.79
N VAL A 34 -10.47 5.02 2.16
CA VAL A 34 -9.69 4.18 3.07
C VAL A 34 -9.66 4.84 4.44
N THR A 35 -9.95 4.07 5.48
CA THR A 35 -9.92 4.52 6.88
C THR A 35 -9.18 3.50 7.74
N THR A 36 -8.67 3.94 8.87
CA THR A 36 -8.11 3.03 9.88
C THR A 36 -9.14 1.98 10.29
N ASN A 37 -8.71 0.74 10.41
CA ASN A 37 -9.53 -0.42 10.73
C ASN A 37 -8.67 -1.49 11.43
N PRO A 38 -9.23 -2.63 11.85
CA PRO A 38 -8.44 -3.68 12.54
C PRO A 38 -7.27 -4.25 11.74
N ASP A 39 -7.26 -4.16 10.41
CA ASP A 39 -6.19 -4.71 9.58
C ASP A 39 -5.01 -3.76 9.42
N PHE A 40 -5.25 -2.45 9.40
CA PHE A 40 -4.18 -1.47 9.27
C PHE A 40 -4.54 -0.11 9.87
N TYR A 41 -3.52 0.61 10.26
CA TYR A 41 -3.60 2.01 10.69
C TYR A 41 -3.22 2.93 9.53
N LEU A 42 -4.06 3.93 9.27
CA LEU A 42 -3.78 4.97 8.30
C LEU A 42 -3.16 6.18 9.01
N ASP A 43 -1.92 6.50 8.67
CA ASP A 43 -1.23 7.67 9.18
C ASP A 43 -1.86 8.98 8.66
N THR A 44 -1.54 10.10 9.30
CA THR A 44 -1.95 11.41 8.80
C THR A 44 -1.37 11.65 7.40
N LEU A 45 -2.25 11.83 6.42
CA LEU A 45 -1.85 12.04 5.03
C LEU A 45 -1.61 13.52 4.76
N ILE A 46 -0.36 13.88 4.41
CA ILE A 46 0.05 15.24 4.10
C ILE A 46 0.05 15.47 2.60
N PHE A 47 0.58 14.50 1.83
CA PHE A 47 0.78 14.58 0.38
C PHE A 47 -0.02 13.55 -0.41
N SER A 48 -1.02 12.95 0.19
CA SER A 48 -1.92 12.02 -0.47
C SER A 48 -3.34 12.13 0.06
N ARG A 49 -4.28 11.47 -0.63
CA ARG A 49 -5.69 11.44 -0.28
C ARG A 49 -6.10 10.02 0.11
N PRO A 50 -7.06 9.84 1.03
CA PRO A 50 -7.42 8.54 1.59
C PRO A 50 -8.32 7.72 0.63
N TYR A 51 -7.87 7.51 -0.59
CA TYR A 51 -8.64 6.79 -1.61
C TYR A 51 -7.77 5.80 -2.37
N LEU A 52 -8.35 4.67 -2.72
CA LEU A 52 -7.78 3.65 -3.61
C LEU A 52 -8.86 3.09 -4.53
N VAL A 53 -8.46 2.49 -5.66
CA VAL A 53 -9.37 1.63 -6.41
C VAL A 53 -9.74 0.40 -5.56
N PRO A 54 -10.93 -0.23 -5.76
CA PRO A 54 -11.37 -1.35 -4.92
C PRO A 54 -10.36 -2.50 -4.86
N GLU A 55 -9.69 -2.82 -5.96
CA GLU A 55 -8.70 -3.89 -6.05
C GLU A 55 -7.48 -3.62 -5.14
N ALA A 56 -7.03 -2.38 -5.10
CA ALA A 56 -5.92 -1.97 -4.24
C ALA A 56 -6.33 -1.95 -2.76
N ALA A 57 -7.53 -1.49 -2.46
CA ALA A 57 -8.08 -1.54 -1.11
C ALA A 57 -8.18 -2.99 -0.60
N ALA A 58 -8.66 -3.91 -1.43
CA ALA A 58 -8.73 -5.33 -1.11
C ALA A 58 -7.34 -5.93 -0.85
N ALA A 59 -6.35 -5.61 -1.69
CA ALA A 59 -4.97 -6.06 -1.51
C ALA A 59 -4.37 -5.53 -0.19
N LEU A 60 -4.61 -4.28 0.15
CA LEU A 60 -4.16 -3.67 1.40
C LEU A 60 -4.77 -4.38 2.63
N HIS A 61 -6.07 -4.66 2.61
CA HIS A 61 -6.74 -5.41 3.67
C HIS A 61 -6.16 -6.82 3.81
N GLU A 62 -5.89 -7.51 2.70
CA GLU A 62 -5.30 -8.84 2.73
C GLU A 62 -3.89 -8.83 3.34
N ILE A 63 -3.06 -7.83 3.01
CA ILE A 63 -1.74 -7.66 3.62
C ILE A 63 -1.87 -7.51 5.14
N GLY A 64 -2.73 -6.64 5.60
CA GLY A 64 -2.93 -6.39 7.03
C GLY A 64 -3.46 -7.61 7.78
N SER A 65 -4.43 -8.30 7.21
CA SER A 65 -5.01 -9.54 7.77
C SER A 65 -3.97 -10.65 7.86
N ARG A 66 -3.21 -10.91 6.78
CA ARG A 66 -2.14 -11.92 6.76
C ARG A 66 -1.01 -11.59 7.75
N PHE A 67 -0.68 -10.31 7.89
CA PHE A 67 0.33 -9.86 8.85
C PHE A 67 -0.10 -10.20 10.29
N ARG A 68 -1.33 -9.89 10.66
CA ARG A 68 -1.87 -10.21 11.99
C ARG A 68 -1.97 -11.71 12.23
N ASP A 69 -2.44 -12.47 11.26
CA ASP A 69 -2.54 -13.94 11.36
C ASP A 69 -1.15 -14.57 11.55
N THR A 70 -0.14 -14.06 10.86
CA THR A 70 1.25 -14.55 10.98
C THR A 70 1.81 -14.25 12.38
N LEU A 71 1.53 -13.06 12.94
CA LEU A 71 1.92 -12.74 14.31
C LEU A 71 1.29 -13.70 15.31
N GLU A 72 0.02 -13.99 15.16
CA GLU A 72 -0.72 -14.88 16.07
C GLU A 72 -0.14 -16.30 16.06
N VAL A 73 0.13 -16.84 14.86
CA VAL A 73 0.76 -18.16 14.69
C VAL A 73 2.17 -18.22 15.28
N ARG A 74 2.89 -17.10 15.32
CA ARG A 74 4.28 -17.01 15.80
C ARG A 74 4.40 -16.50 17.23
N GLY A 75 3.45 -16.79 18.09
CA GLY A 75 3.51 -16.47 19.52
C GLY A 75 2.81 -15.18 19.91
N GLY A 76 2.05 -14.60 19.02
CA GLY A 76 1.23 -13.42 19.30
C GLY A 76 1.97 -12.09 19.20
N GLY A 77 1.39 -11.09 19.76
CA GLY A 77 1.71 -9.69 19.59
C GLY A 77 0.60 -9.04 18.79
N ASP A 78 0.05 -7.96 19.30
CA ASP A 78 -1.06 -7.26 18.67
C ASP A 78 -0.55 -5.97 18.01
N TYR A 79 -0.16 -6.10 16.75
CA TYR A 79 0.38 -5.01 15.96
C TYR A 79 -0.37 -4.87 14.65
N ARG A 80 -0.54 -3.61 14.21
CA ARG A 80 -1.03 -3.30 12.86
C ARG A 80 0.07 -2.67 12.02
N ILE A 81 0.02 -2.93 10.72
CA ILE A 81 0.82 -2.19 9.74
C ILE A 81 0.38 -0.74 9.67
N LYS A 82 1.29 0.15 9.32
CA LYS A 82 1.06 1.59 9.19
C LYS A 82 1.16 2.01 7.72
N VAL A 83 0.05 2.48 7.17
CA VAL A 83 -0.03 3.01 5.81
C VAL A 83 0.32 4.49 5.84
N THR A 84 1.26 4.90 5.00
CA THR A 84 1.81 6.26 5.02
C THR A 84 1.47 7.09 3.78
N SER A 85 1.05 6.46 2.69
CA SER A 85 0.66 7.17 1.45
C SER A 85 -0.34 6.34 0.65
N LEU A 86 -1.29 7.03 0.03
CA LEU A 86 -2.33 6.47 -0.82
C LEU A 86 -2.41 7.23 -2.15
N LEU A 87 -3.63 7.62 -2.58
CA LEU A 87 -3.83 8.36 -3.84
C LEU A 87 -3.13 9.72 -3.78
N ARG A 88 -2.33 10.01 -4.81
CA ARG A 88 -1.79 11.35 -5.05
C ARG A 88 -2.52 11.99 -6.23
N THR A 89 -2.65 13.32 -6.18
CA THR A 89 -3.10 14.14 -7.30
C THR A 89 -1.89 14.91 -7.85
N PRO A 90 -1.94 15.45 -9.07
CA PRO A 90 -0.88 16.33 -9.57
C PRO A 90 -0.56 17.49 -8.61
N GLN A 91 -1.56 18.01 -7.91
CA GLN A 91 -1.37 19.07 -6.92
C GLN A 91 -0.61 18.59 -5.68
N THR A 92 -0.95 17.41 -5.15
CA THR A 92 -0.23 16.85 -3.99
C THR A 92 1.20 16.46 -4.35
N VAL A 93 1.46 15.96 -5.56
CA VAL A 93 2.81 15.68 -6.07
C VAL A 93 3.62 16.96 -6.20
N LYS A 94 3.04 18.02 -6.73
CA LYS A 94 3.69 19.34 -6.83
C LYS A 94 4.07 19.91 -5.46
N ARG A 95 3.21 19.76 -4.46
CA ARG A 95 3.50 20.16 -3.06
C ARG A 95 4.63 19.32 -2.47
N LEU A 96 4.63 18.02 -2.70
CA LEU A 96 5.68 17.11 -2.25
C LEU A 96 7.03 17.49 -2.84
N ARG A 97 7.10 17.81 -4.13
CA ARG A 97 8.34 18.22 -4.81
C ARG A 97 8.95 19.50 -4.27
N ARG A 98 8.14 20.43 -3.77
CA ARG A 98 8.66 21.63 -3.11
C ARG A 98 9.47 21.32 -1.85
N ARG A 99 9.16 20.21 -1.17
CA ARG A 99 9.86 19.75 0.04
C ARG A 99 10.89 18.66 -0.23
N ASN A 100 10.64 17.84 -1.25
CA ASN A 100 11.53 16.76 -1.64
C ASN A 100 11.81 16.83 -3.15
N ARG A 101 12.98 17.36 -3.51
CA ARG A 101 13.41 17.52 -4.90
C ARG A 101 13.60 16.19 -5.65
N ASN A 102 13.72 15.08 -4.92
CA ASN A 102 13.82 13.74 -5.50
C ASN A 102 12.46 13.16 -5.91
N ALA A 103 11.35 13.78 -5.51
CA ALA A 103 10.04 13.37 -5.95
C ALA A 103 9.84 13.70 -7.44
N VAL A 104 9.36 12.73 -8.22
CA VAL A 104 9.10 12.89 -9.65
C VAL A 104 7.72 13.48 -9.91
N ASP A 105 7.55 14.18 -11.03
CA ASP A 105 6.26 14.76 -11.43
C ASP A 105 5.18 13.72 -11.67
N SER A 106 5.57 12.57 -12.21
CA SER A 106 4.68 11.46 -12.48
C SER A 106 4.83 10.41 -11.38
N SER A 107 3.89 10.35 -10.47
CA SER A 107 3.83 9.33 -9.44
C SER A 107 2.79 8.28 -9.78
N VAL A 108 3.13 7.00 -9.70
CA VAL A 108 2.20 5.88 -9.87
C VAL A 108 1.06 5.91 -8.83
N HIS A 109 1.26 6.55 -7.69
CA HIS A 109 0.21 6.84 -6.71
C HIS A 109 -0.97 7.66 -7.29
N GLN A 110 -0.78 8.37 -8.40
CA GLN A 110 -1.87 9.11 -9.05
C GLN A 110 -2.92 8.22 -9.71
N LEU A 111 -2.61 6.94 -9.94
CA LEU A 111 -3.52 5.98 -10.57
C LEU A 111 -4.43 5.26 -9.56
N GLY A 112 -4.26 5.49 -8.27
CA GLY A 112 -5.10 4.93 -7.20
C GLY A 112 -4.87 3.46 -6.89
N THR A 113 -3.83 2.86 -7.46
CA THR A 113 -3.50 1.43 -7.34
C THR A 113 -2.36 1.15 -6.39
N THR A 114 -1.74 2.19 -5.86
CA THR A 114 -0.45 2.14 -5.18
C THR A 114 -0.54 2.77 -3.80
N PHE A 115 0.12 2.13 -2.84
CA PHE A 115 0.19 2.58 -1.46
C PHE A 115 1.55 2.24 -0.86
N ASP A 116 1.92 2.99 0.17
CA ASP A 116 3.15 2.79 0.92
C ASP A 116 2.85 2.30 2.33
N ILE A 117 3.59 1.27 2.77
CA ILE A 117 3.53 0.73 4.13
C ILE A 117 4.90 0.93 4.78
N SER A 118 4.91 1.53 5.97
CA SER A 118 6.14 1.70 6.75
C SER A 118 6.74 0.35 7.14
N TYR A 119 8.06 0.22 7.04
CA TYR A 119 8.81 -0.89 7.64
C TYR A 119 9.59 -0.48 8.91
N ALA A 120 9.49 0.78 9.30
CA ALA A 120 10.19 1.33 10.47
C ALA A 120 9.24 1.66 11.63
N ALA A 121 7.92 1.65 11.41
CA ALA A 121 6.92 1.92 12.42
C ALA A 121 5.71 1.02 12.26
N PHE A 122 5.26 0.47 13.37
CA PHE A 122 4.07 -0.38 13.50
C PHE A 122 3.24 0.13 14.67
N ILE A 123 1.95 -0.14 14.65
CA ILE A 123 1.06 0.27 15.74
C ILE A 123 0.90 -0.89 16.72
N ALA A 124 1.35 -0.69 17.94
CA ALA A 124 1.14 -1.63 19.04
C ALA A 124 -0.27 -1.42 19.61
N ASP A 125 -1.16 -2.40 19.42
CA ASP A 125 -2.51 -2.37 19.98
C ASP A 125 -2.56 -2.97 21.38
N ASN A 126 -1.59 -3.84 21.71
CA ASN A 126 -1.39 -4.40 23.03
C ASN A 126 0.11 -4.64 23.29
N ALA A 127 0.61 -4.18 24.43
CA ALA A 127 2.02 -4.27 24.80
C ALA A 127 2.40 -5.56 25.55
N GLU A 128 1.50 -6.53 25.72
CA GLU A 128 1.77 -7.76 26.49
C GLU A 128 2.85 -8.65 25.86
N HIS A 129 2.99 -8.59 24.53
CA HIS A 129 3.98 -9.37 23.78
C HIS A 129 4.79 -8.42 22.86
N PRO A 130 5.73 -7.66 23.40
CA PRO A 130 6.52 -6.71 22.60
C PRO A 130 7.39 -7.43 21.58
N ARG A 131 7.42 -6.90 20.36
CA ARG A 131 8.28 -7.35 19.27
C ARG A 131 9.15 -6.21 18.79
N SER A 132 10.37 -6.52 18.34
CA SER A 132 11.24 -5.53 17.74
C SER A 132 10.71 -5.08 16.36
N VAL A 133 11.09 -3.88 15.95
CA VAL A 133 10.77 -3.37 14.60
C VAL A 133 11.36 -4.28 13.53
N ASP A 134 12.57 -4.80 13.73
CA ASP A 134 13.21 -5.73 12.77
C ASP A 134 12.42 -7.04 12.63
N ASP A 135 11.90 -7.60 13.71
CA ASP A 135 11.03 -8.77 13.68
C ASP A 135 9.74 -8.50 12.90
N LEU A 136 9.08 -7.39 13.20
CA LEU A 136 7.84 -6.98 12.52
C LEU A 136 8.09 -6.69 11.02
N LYS A 137 9.19 -6.03 10.69
CA LYS A 137 9.61 -5.80 9.30
C LYS A 137 9.83 -7.11 8.56
N GLY A 138 10.47 -8.09 9.19
CA GLY A 138 10.72 -9.41 8.62
C GLY A 138 9.41 -10.15 8.32
N ILE A 139 8.45 -10.13 9.24
CA ILE A 139 7.13 -10.74 9.07
C ILE A 139 6.36 -10.05 7.94
N LEU A 140 6.35 -8.72 7.90
CA LEU A 140 5.73 -7.97 6.80
C LEU A 140 6.37 -8.32 5.46
N ALA A 141 7.70 -8.40 5.39
CA ALA A 141 8.41 -8.78 4.17
C ALA A 141 8.03 -10.18 3.68
N GLU A 142 7.84 -11.14 4.58
CA GLU A 142 7.39 -12.49 4.23
C GLU A 142 5.97 -12.49 3.64
N VAL A 143 5.05 -11.74 4.23
CA VAL A 143 3.68 -11.59 3.71
C VAL A 143 3.69 -10.97 2.32
N LEU A 144 4.45 -9.90 2.13
CA LEU A 144 4.56 -9.22 0.84
C LEU A 144 5.18 -10.11 -0.23
N LYS A 145 6.22 -10.86 0.13
CA LYS A 145 6.86 -11.83 -0.78
C LYS A 145 5.89 -12.91 -1.23
N ALA A 146 5.12 -13.47 -0.31
CA ALA A 146 4.12 -14.49 -0.63
C ALA A 146 3.06 -13.95 -1.59
N MET A 147 2.52 -12.77 -1.32
CA MET A 147 1.51 -12.16 -2.18
C MET A 147 2.07 -11.73 -3.54
N ARG A 148 3.32 -11.32 -3.60
CA ARG A 148 4.02 -11.04 -4.88
C ARG A 148 4.17 -12.32 -5.71
N GLU A 149 4.57 -13.41 -5.10
CA GLU A 149 4.70 -14.72 -5.77
C GLU A 149 3.36 -15.25 -6.27
N GLU A 150 2.26 -14.94 -5.57
CA GLU A 150 0.89 -15.23 -5.99
C GLU A 150 0.40 -14.33 -7.14
N GLY A 151 1.15 -13.31 -7.53
CA GLY A 151 0.79 -12.36 -8.56
C GLY A 151 -0.25 -11.32 -8.14
N LYS A 152 -0.47 -11.13 -6.85
CA LYS A 152 -1.45 -10.20 -6.30
C LYS A 152 -0.96 -8.76 -6.21
N ILE A 153 0.33 -8.59 -5.99
CA ILE A 153 0.98 -7.29 -5.80
C ILE A 153 2.37 -7.26 -6.44
N LEU A 154 2.83 -6.05 -6.70
CA LEU A 154 4.23 -5.72 -6.94
C LEU A 154 4.77 -4.99 -5.71
N VAL A 155 6.04 -5.19 -5.39
CA VAL A 155 6.68 -4.61 -4.21
C VAL A 155 8.01 -3.99 -4.59
N LYS A 156 8.24 -2.77 -4.11
CA LYS A 156 9.54 -2.10 -4.16
C LYS A 156 9.96 -1.69 -2.75
N TYR A 157 11.16 -2.09 -2.37
CA TYR A 157 11.79 -1.63 -1.13
C TYR A 157 12.38 -0.23 -1.37
N GLU A 158 11.86 0.78 -0.67
CA GLU A 158 12.36 2.14 -0.78
C GLU A 158 13.52 2.37 0.20
N VAL A 159 14.61 2.94 -0.31
CA VAL A 159 15.81 3.24 0.50
C VAL A 159 15.76 4.68 1.01
N GLY A 160 15.26 5.61 0.22
CA GLY A 160 15.16 7.04 0.57
C GLY A 160 14.06 7.36 1.59
N GLN A 161 13.09 6.46 1.75
CA GLN A 161 12.03 6.52 2.75
C GLN A 161 11.82 5.13 3.34
N PRO A 162 11.48 5.01 4.65
CA PRO A 162 11.36 3.71 5.31
C PRO A 162 10.02 3.05 5.02
N CYS A 163 9.73 2.76 3.75
CA CYS A 163 8.50 2.12 3.34
C CYS A 163 8.70 1.10 2.22
N PHE A 164 7.77 0.13 2.16
CA PHE A 164 7.51 -0.69 0.99
C PHE A 164 6.50 0.03 0.10
N HIS A 165 6.85 0.19 -1.16
CA HIS A 165 6.00 0.74 -2.21
C HIS A 165 5.29 -0.41 -2.93
N ILE A 166 3.95 -0.44 -2.88
CA ILE A 166 3.15 -1.59 -3.27
C ILE A 166 2.12 -1.16 -4.30
N THR A 167 2.03 -1.91 -5.40
CA THR A 167 1.00 -1.74 -6.43
C THR A 167 0.17 -3.01 -6.54
N ALA A 168 -1.15 -2.88 -6.50
CA ALA A 168 -2.06 -3.99 -6.72
C ALA A 168 -2.05 -4.42 -8.20
N CYS A 169 -2.11 -5.73 -8.43
CA CYS A 169 -2.25 -6.31 -9.76
C CYS A 169 -3.71 -6.63 -10.08
N ASP A 170 -4.00 -6.80 -11.37
CA ASP A 170 -5.34 -7.20 -11.82
C ASP A 170 -5.69 -8.59 -11.25
N PRO A 171 -6.79 -8.73 -10.50
CA PRO A 171 -7.22 -10.02 -9.97
C PRO A 171 -7.45 -11.10 -11.04
N LYS A 172 -7.77 -10.72 -12.27
CA LYS A 172 -7.97 -11.63 -13.39
C LYS A 172 -6.69 -12.26 -13.92
N GLU A 173 -5.53 -11.66 -13.64
CA GLU A 173 -4.22 -12.13 -14.05
C GLU A 173 -3.50 -12.91 -12.92
N GLN A 174 -4.14 -13.12 -11.77
CA GLN A 174 -3.56 -13.85 -10.66
C GLN A 174 -3.47 -15.35 -10.99
N LYS A 175 -2.33 -15.96 -10.62
CA LYS A 175 -2.18 -17.41 -10.75
C LYS A 175 -3.21 -18.12 -9.88
N PRO A 176 -3.86 -19.18 -10.38
CA PRO A 176 -4.71 -20.01 -9.54
C PRO A 176 -3.88 -20.55 -8.36
N LYS A 177 -4.49 -20.56 -7.16
CA LYS A 177 -3.87 -21.26 -6.02
C LYS A 177 -3.65 -22.70 -6.45
N GLU A 178 -2.41 -23.16 -6.47
CA GLU A 178 -2.13 -24.59 -6.56
C GLU A 178 -2.82 -25.24 -5.36
N SER A 179 -3.90 -25.95 -5.63
CA SER A 179 -4.55 -26.79 -4.62
C SER A 179 -3.57 -27.91 -4.25
N LYS A 180 -3.02 -27.79 -3.05
CA LYS A 180 -2.34 -28.92 -2.40
C LYS A 180 -3.36 -29.86 -1.80
#